data_00ed722c1ae549ed517171cdf6506691
#
_entry.id   00ed722c1ae549ed517171cdf6506691
#
_cell.length_a   1.000
_cell.length_b   1.000
_cell.length_c   1.000
_cell.angle_alpha   90.00
_cell.angle_beta   90.00
_cell.angle_gamma   90.00
#
_symmetry.space_group_name_H-M   'P 1'
#
loop_
_entity.id
_entity.type
_entity.pdbx_description
1 polymer ?
#
loop_
_entity_poly.entity_id
_entity_poly.type
_entity_poly.pdbx_seq_one_letter_code
_entity_poly.pdbx_strand_id
1 'polypeptide(L)'
;MKSHLKRHFSLLLAVLLVLTMIPVSTIKVSAKDTTVATTAKQTAKKTDKKTTKKKTKKKTKKTKKAKKQRTVFIAAGHQQRGISSTESLAPGSSRRKAKLTSGTAGVRTHIPEYKTNLAIAKAAEKELEKRGYKVIMLRTTNNCPLSNQQRTKKANASGADIHICIHCNASGASAQGPLVCVPGSSRYVGKKIFNSSRKLGSCLLSSVAKAVNKRSH
;
A
#
# COMPACT_ATOMS: atom_id res chain seq x y z
N MET A 1 30.57 -18.69 -4.85
CA MET A 1 29.12 -18.75 -5.09
C MET A 1 28.26 -18.73 -3.81
N LYS A 2 28.63 -19.38 -2.70
CA LYS A 2 27.83 -19.44 -1.45
C LYS A 2 27.69 -18.11 -0.67
N SER A 3 28.65 -17.16 -0.80
CA SER A 3 28.64 -15.88 -0.07
C SER A 3 27.67 -14.84 -0.68
N HIS A 4 27.46 -14.86 -1.97
CA HIS A 4 26.54 -13.94 -2.67
C HIS A 4 25.07 -14.30 -2.41
N LEU A 5 24.77 -15.58 -2.32
CA LEU A 5 23.41 -16.05 -2.00
C LEU A 5 22.97 -15.59 -0.59
N LYS A 6 23.90 -15.59 0.38
CA LYS A 6 23.63 -15.12 1.75
C LYS A 6 23.35 -13.63 1.84
N ARG A 7 23.98 -12.79 0.99
CA ARG A 7 23.72 -11.33 0.96
C ARG A 7 22.36 -10.99 0.37
N HIS A 8 21.94 -11.68 -0.68
CA HIS A 8 20.61 -11.51 -1.24
C HIS A 8 19.49 -12.02 -0.33
N PHE A 9 19.77 -13.10 0.41
CA PHE A 9 18.86 -13.62 1.43
C PHE A 9 18.70 -12.65 2.61
N SER A 10 19.79 -11.95 2.99
CA SER A 10 19.75 -10.94 4.05
C SER A 10 18.94 -9.71 3.66
N LEU A 11 18.98 -9.28 2.39
CA LEU A 11 18.18 -8.15 1.90
C LEU A 11 16.67 -8.51 1.82
N LEU A 12 16.37 -9.73 1.40
CA LEU A 12 15.01 -10.28 1.40
C LEU A 12 14.47 -10.40 2.83
N LEU A 13 15.31 -10.84 3.77
CA LEU A 13 14.97 -10.95 5.18
C LEU A 13 14.74 -9.57 5.83
N ALA A 14 15.48 -8.55 5.41
CA ALA A 14 15.31 -7.18 5.91
C ALA A 14 13.96 -6.56 5.46
N VAL A 15 13.54 -6.78 4.22
CA VAL A 15 12.21 -6.38 3.75
C VAL A 15 11.10 -7.16 4.47
N LEU A 16 11.35 -8.44 4.76
CA LEU A 16 10.44 -9.28 5.54
C LEU A 16 10.32 -8.80 7.00
N LEU A 17 11.43 -8.42 7.64
CA LEU A 17 11.47 -7.91 9.01
C LEU A 17 10.74 -6.57 9.18
N VAL A 18 10.78 -5.69 8.17
CA VAL A 18 10.07 -4.40 8.18
C VAL A 18 8.55 -4.59 8.23
N LEU A 19 8.04 -5.59 7.55
CA LEU A 19 6.62 -5.96 7.64
C LEU A 19 6.25 -6.56 9.01
N THR A 20 7.22 -7.08 9.78
CA THR A 20 6.97 -7.67 11.12
C THR A 20 6.90 -6.64 12.24
N MET A 21 7.44 -5.43 12.04
CA MET A 21 7.60 -4.43 13.10
C MET A 21 6.47 -3.39 13.18
N ILE A 22 5.41 -3.49 12.37
CA ILE A 22 4.27 -2.59 12.51
C ILE A 22 3.25 -3.20 13.46
N PRO A 23 3.14 -2.74 14.73
CA PRO A 23 2.08 -3.21 15.61
C PRO A 23 0.72 -2.77 15.04
N VAL A 24 -0.19 -3.73 14.90
CA VAL A 24 -1.56 -3.54 14.42
C VAL A 24 -2.43 -2.71 15.40
N SER A 25 -1.86 -2.23 16.48
CA SER A 25 -2.56 -1.43 17.49
C SER A 25 -2.25 0.05 17.31
N THR A 26 -3.33 0.80 17.19
CA THR A 26 -3.48 2.26 17.21
C THR A 26 -3.55 2.98 15.87
N ILE A 27 -4.68 2.80 15.18
CA ILE A 27 -5.29 3.91 14.47
C ILE A 27 -6.66 4.13 15.11
N LYS A 28 -6.71 4.93 16.18
CA LYS A 28 -7.95 5.57 16.65
C LYS A 28 -8.25 6.70 15.68
N VAL A 29 -9.20 6.51 14.79
CA VAL A 29 -9.84 7.61 14.06
C VAL A 29 -10.93 8.13 14.98
N SER A 30 -10.70 9.26 15.61
CA SER A 30 -11.72 10.05 16.31
C SER A 30 -12.54 10.75 15.23
N ALA A 31 -13.77 10.31 15.03
CA ALA A 31 -14.78 11.06 14.32
C ALA A 31 -15.34 12.11 15.30
N LYS A 32 -15.11 13.39 15.04
CA LYS A 32 -15.88 14.48 15.64
C LYS A 32 -17.15 14.67 14.81
N ASP A 33 -18.27 14.38 15.45
CA ASP A 33 -19.60 14.73 14.98
C ASP A 33 -19.75 16.26 14.94
N THR A 34 -20.23 16.75 13.81
CA THR A 34 -20.78 18.11 13.69
C THR A 34 -22.29 17.96 13.54
N THR A 35 -23.01 18.12 14.62
CA THR A 35 -24.46 18.25 14.66
C THR A 35 -24.86 19.64 14.21
N VAL A 36 -25.68 19.75 13.17
CA VAL A 36 -26.48 20.94 12.85
C VAL A 36 -27.86 20.75 13.45
N ALA A 37 -28.21 21.65 14.36
CA ALA A 37 -29.51 21.72 14.98
C ALA A 37 -30.58 22.26 14.00
N THR A 38 -31.73 21.64 13.99
CA THR A 38 -32.97 22.29 13.53
C THR A 38 -34.07 22.07 14.55
N THR A 39 -34.55 23.19 15.05
CA THR A 39 -35.56 23.37 16.07
C THR A 39 -36.97 23.04 15.55
N ALA A 40 -37.75 22.29 16.29
CA ALA A 40 -39.21 22.42 16.29
C ALA A 40 -39.80 22.01 17.64
N LYS A 41 -40.55 22.92 18.21
CA LYS A 41 -41.32 22.93 19.45
C LYS A 41 -42.62 22.08 19.34
N GLN A 42 -42.99 21.37 20.38
CA GLN A 42 -44.34 21.48 21.05
C GLN A 42 -44.50 20.38 22.10
N THR A 43 -44.62 20.77 23.31
CA THR A 43 -45.64 20.90 24.38
C THR A 43 -46.44 19.68 24.77
N ALA A 44 -46.33 19.34 26.09
CA ALA A 44 -47.27 18.90 27.13
C ALA A 44 -47.81 17.46 27.11
N LYS A 45 -47.77 16.67 28.19
CA LYS A 45 -48.49 16.72 29.45
C LYS A 45 -48.19 15.50 30.33
N LYS A 46 -48.18 15.74 31.63
CA LYS A 46 -48.04 14.81 32.78
C LYS A 46 -48.94 13.60 32.74
N THR A 47 -48.53 12.46 33.26
CA THR A 47 -49.16 11.77 34.40
C THR A 47 -48.23 10.68 34.98
N ASP A 48 -48.17 10.66 36.30
CA ASP A 48 -47.46 9.69 37.13
C ASP A 48 -48.07 8.27 37.08
N LYS A 49 -47.20 7.24 37.06
CA LYS A 49 -47.52 6.01 37.83
C LYS A 49 -46.25 5.21 38.16
N LYS A 50 -46.00 5.14 39.43
CA LYS A 50 -45.00 4.36 40.17
C LYS A 50 -45.27 2.88 39.98
N THR A 51 -44.36 2.09 39.45
CA THR A 51 -44.33 0.65 39.63
C THR A 51 -42.90 0.13 39.61
N THR A 52 -42.51 -0.41 40.73
CA THR A 52 -41.27 -1.13 41.01
C THR A 52 -41.10 -2.33 40.09
N LYS A 53 -40.03 -2.42 39.30
CA LYS A 53 -39.62 -3.67 38.65
C LYS A 53 -38.10 -3.87 38.68
N LYS A 54 -37.78 -4.95 39.33
CA LYS A 54 -36.56 -5.73 39.47
C LYS A 54 -35.59 -5.58 38.29
N LYS A 55 -34.36 -5.06 38.54
CA LYS A 55 -33.28 -4.98 37.57
C LYS A 55 -32.67 -6.34 37.30
N THR A 56 -33.07 -7.00 36.23
CA THR A 56 -32.33 -8.12 35.64
C THR A 56 -31.22 -7.55 34.79
N LYS A 57 -29.95 -7.71 35.19
CA LYS A 57 -28.75 -7.34 34.41
C LYS A 57 -28.67 -8.23 33.20
N LYS A 58 -29.16 -7.77 32.04
CA LYS A 58 -28.97 -8.40 30.75
C LYS A 58 -27.54 -8.03 30.28
N LYS A 59 -26.61 -8.97 30.42
CA LYS A 59 -25.24 -8.88 29.97
C LYS A 59 -25.26 -8.90 28.44
N THR A 60 -25.30 -7.74 27.79
CA THR A 60 -25.20 -7.60 26.33
C THR A 60 -23.82 -8.04 25.89
N LYS A 61 -23.72 -9.21 25.31
CA LYS A 61 -22.53 -9.72 24.62
C LYS A 61 -22.28 -8.83 23.42
N LYS A 62 -21.33 -7.89 23.57
CA LYS A 62 -20.88 -7.01 22.49
C LYS A 62 -20.18 -7.89 21.43
N THR A 63 -20.90 -8.29 20.40
CA THR A 63 -20.34 -9.01 19.25
C THR A 63 -19.27 -8.12 18.62
N LYS A 64 -18.01 -8.51 18.72
CA LYS A 64 -16.90 -7.87 18.03
C LYS A 64 -17.18 -7.98 16.52
N LYS A 65 -17.56 -6.86 15.88
CA LYS A 65 -17.73 -6.78 14.44
C LYS A 65 -16.40 -7.25 13.81
N ALA A 66 -16.44 -8.32 13.02
CA ALA A 66 -15.26 -8.87 12.37
C ALA A 66 -14.56 -7.77 11.58
N LYS A 67 -13.25 -7.59 11.80
CA LYS A 67 -12.46 -6.55 11.15
C LYS A 67 -12.38 -6.91 9.67
N LYS A 68 -12.91 -6.05 8.77
CA LYS A 68 -12.88 -6.27 7.32
C LYS A 68 -11.43 -6.52 6.89
N GLN A 69 -11.19 -7.64 6.20
CA GLN A 69 -9.89 -7.97 5.62
C GLN A 69 -9.48 -6.88 4.62
N ARG A 70 -8.27 -6.36 4.77
CA ARG A 70 -7.71 -5.36 3.85
C ARG A 70 -7.08 -6.05 2.65
N THR A 71 -7.22 -5.42 1.48
CA THR A 71 -6.65 -5.92 0.22
C THR A 71 -5.50 -5.03 -0.22
N VAL A 72 -4.37 -5.64 -0.56
CA VAL A 72 -3.18 -4.97 -1.09
C VAL A 72 -2.95 -5.42 -2.52
N PHE A 73 -2.84 -4.46 -3.45
CA PHE A 73 -2.44 -4.73 -4.82
C PHE A 73 -0.93 -4.49 -4.95
N ILE A 74 -0.18 -5.48 -5.39
CA ILE A 74 1.28 -5.39 -5.58
C ILE A 74 1.60 -5.43 -7.07
N ALA A 75 2.25 -4.37 -7.56
CA ALA A 75 2.79 -4.26 -8.89
C ALA A 75 4.31 -4.43 -8.85
N ALA A 76 4.82 -5.61 -9.21
CA ALA A 76 6.24 -5.77 -9.51
C ALA A 76 6.57 -5.00 -10.79
N GLY A 77 7.39 -3.95 -10.68
CA GLY A 77 7.76 -3.06 -11.78
C GLY A 77 8.40 -3.78 -12.96
N HIS A 78 8.27 -3.21 -14.14
CA HIS A 78 8.81 -3.73 -15.40
C HIS A 78 8.35 -5.15 -15.78
N GLN A 79 8.95 -5.68 -16.80
CA GLN A 79 8.86 -7.05 -17.28
C GLN A 79 10.04 -7.38 -18.21
N GLN A 80 10.10 -8.60 -18.68
CA GLN A 80 11.20 -9.10 -19.50
C GLN A 80 11.47 -8.26 -20.77
N ARG A 81 10.42 -7.76 -21.43
CA ARG A 81 10.52 -6.97 -22.65
C ARG A 81 9.81 -5.63 -22.48
N GLY A 82 10.46 -4.54 -22.91
CA GLY A 82 9.82 -3.23 -22.99
C GLY A 82 8.74 -3.19 -24.09
N ILE A 83 7.92 -2.13 -24.06
CA ILE A 83 6.94 -1.79 -25.09
C ILE A 83 7.26 -0.38 -25.53
N SER A 84 7.92 -0.24 -26.69
CA SER A 84 8.47 1.03 -27.22
C SER A 84 7.38 1.98 -27.73
N SER A 85 6.26 1.45 -28.22
CA SER A 85 5.14 2.33 -28.58
C SER A 85 4.73 3.21 -27.39
N THR A 86 4.20 4.39 -27.67
CA THR A 86 4.01 5.42 -26.62
C THR A 86 2.58 5.50 -26.12
N GLU A 87 2.44 6.04 -24.93
CA GLU A 87 1.16 6.41 -24.28
C GLU A 87 1.31 7.78 -23.60
N SER A 88 0.21 8.45 -23.27
CA SER A 88 0.24 9.72 -22.53
C SER A 88 0.88 9.54 -21.17
N LEU A 89 1.69 10.51 -20.75
CA LEU A 89 2.37 10.48 -19.45
C LEU A 89 1.39 10.48 -18.27
N ALA A 90 0.31 11.23 -18.39
CA ALA A 90 -0.75 11.33 -17.39
C ALA A 90 -2.08 11.66 -18.09
N PRO A 91 -3.24 11.50 -17.42
CA PRO A 91 -4.52 11.94 -17.94
C PRO A 91 -4.49 13.43 -18.35
N GLY A 92 -4.93 13.74 -19.57
CA GLY A 92 -4.93 15.09 -20.13
C GLY A 92 -3.55 15.66 -20.53
N SER A 93 -2.48 14.87 -20.44
CA SER A 93 -1.12 15.30 -20.83
C SER A 93 -0.88 15.05 -22.33
N SER A 94 -0.37 16.07 -23.04
CA SER A 94 0.18 15.94 -24.40
C SER A 94 1.54 15.23 -24.41
N ARG A 95 2.27 15.24 -23.29
CA ARG A 95 3.55 14.54 -23.15
C ARG A 95 3.37 13.04 -23.24
N ARG A 96 4.25 12.41 -23.98
CA ARG A 96 4.22 10.95 -24.20
C ARG A 96 5.47 10.29 -23.61
N LYS A 97 5.31 9.02 -23.29
CA LYS A 97 6.39 8.14 -22.81
C LYS A 97 6.22 6.74 -23.42
N ALA A 98 7.26 5.94 -23.42
CA ALA A 98 7.12 4.51 -23.74
C ALA A 98 6.08 3.84 -22.83
N LYS A 99 5.28 2.96 -23.39
CA LYS A 99 4.24 2.24 -22.65
C LYS A 99 4.82 1.44 -21.49
N LEU A 100 6.02 0.88 -21.67
CA LEU A 100 6.73 0.14 -20.63
C LEU A 100 8.21 0.01 -21.01
N THR A 101 9.08 0.17 -20.02
CA THR A 101 10.51 -0.16 -20.13
C THR A 101 10.80 -1.51 -19.47
N SER A 102 11.90 -2.16 -19.87
CA SER A 102 12.38 -3.40 -19.24
C SER A 102 13.04 -3.17 -17.88
N GLY A 103 13.28 -1.90 -17.53
CA GLY A 103 14.00 -1.52 -16.32
C GLY A 103 15.51 -1.51 -16.52
N THR A 104 16.23 -1.45 -15.44
CA THR A 104 17.69 -1.48 -15.36
C THR A 104 18.21 -2.88 -15.02
N ALA A 105 19.50 -3.01 -14.79
CA ALA A 105 20.14 -4.22 -14.27
C ALA A 105 21.19 -3.84 -13.23
N GLY A 106 21.47 -4.74 -12.32
CA GLY A 106 22.53 -4.56 -11.33
C GLY A 106 23.90 -4.45 -12.01
N VAL A 107 24.64 -3.38 -11.75
CA VAL A 107 25.94 -3.11 -12.39
C VAL A 107 26.95 -4.26 -12.19
N ARG A 108 26.96 -4.89 -11.01
CA ARG A 108 27.87 -5.99 -10.66
C ARG A 108 27.26 -7.36 -10.85
N THR A 109 25.96 -7.49 -10.69
CA THR A 109 25.26 -8.78 -10.70
C THR A 109 24.66 -9.10 -12.05
N HIS A 110 24.49 -8.10 -12.92
CA HIS A 110 23.78 -8.17 -14.20
C HIS A 110 22.36 -8.76 -14.09
N ILE A 111 21.82 -8.82 -12.89
CA ILE A 111 20.44 -9.29 -12.68
C ILE A 111 19.46 -8.21 -13.10
N PRO A 112 18.59 -8.47 -14.08
CA PRO A 112 17.60 -7.49 -14.53
C PRO A 112 16.62 -7.10 -13.40
N GLU A 113 16.29 -5.81 -13.35
CA GLU A 113 15.41 -5.21 -12.35
C GLU A 113 14.07 -5.94 -12.26
N TYR A 114 13.46 -6.29 -13.39
CA TYR A 114 12.15 -6.98 -13.39
C TYR A 114 12.17 -8.34 -12.67
N LYS A 115 13.31 -9.05 -12.66
CA LYS A 115 13.47 -10.31 -11.91
C LYS A 115 13.53 -10.04 -10.41
N THR A 116 14.32 -9.05 -10.01
CA THR A 116 14.46 -8.64 -8.60
C THR A 116 13.13 -8.11 -8.04
N ASN A 117 12.45 -7.24 -8.80
CA ASN A 117 11.14 -6.71 -8.40
C ASN A 117 10.11 -7.82 -8.18
N LEU A 118 10.09 -8.83 -9.05
CA LEU A 118 9.17 -9.97 -8.90
C LEU A 118 9.50 -10.83 -7.68
N ALA A 119 10.79 -11.06 -7.42
CA ALA A 119 11.22 -11.82 -6.23
C ALA A 119 10.82 -11.11 -4.93
N ILE A 120 11.03 -9.79 -4.85
CA ILE A 120 10.62 -8.96 -3.70
C ILE A 120 9.10 -8.96 -3.56
N ALA A 121 8.37 -8.80 -4.67
CA ALA A 121 6.91 -8.78 -4.66
C ALA A 121 6.31 -10.09 -4.15
N LYS A 122 6.83 -11.24 -4.58
CA LYS A 122 6.41 -12.57 -4.08
C LYS A 122 6.72 -12.78 -2.60
N ALA A 123 7.85 -12.27 -2.13
CA ALA A 123 8.19 -12.31 -0.70
C ALA A 123 7.23 -11.44 0.13
N ALA A 124 6.90 -10.24 -0.37
CA ALA A 124 5.94 -9.34 0.26
C ALA A 124 4.53 -9.93 0.26
N GLU A 125 4.08 -10.54 -0.84
CA GLU A 125 2.81 -11.28 -0.94
C GLU A 125 2.69 -12.29 0.19
N LYS A 126 3.64 -13.23 0.27
CA LYS A 126 3.66 -14.28 1.29
C LYS A 126 3.61 -13.74 2.72
N GLU A 127 4.32 -12.65 3.00
CA GLU A 127 4.36 -12.07 4.33
C GLU A 127 3.09 -11.30 4.68
N LEU A 128 2.49 -10.61 3.72
CA LEU A 128 1.21 -9.92 3.91
C LEU A 128 0.06 -10.91 4.12
N GLU A 129 0.03 -12.02 3.37
CA GLU A 129 -0.97 -13.07 3.54
C GLU A 129 -0.89 -13.72 4.92
N LYS A 130 0.31 -14.03 5.44
CA LYS A 130 0.49 -14.50 6.82
C LYS A 130 -0.08 -13.53 7.86
N ARG A 131 -0.13 -12.23 7.55
CA ARG A 131 -0.69 -11.19 8.42
C ARG A 131 -2.19 -10.96 8.21
N GLY A 132 -2.84 -11.79 7.40
CA GLY A 132 -4.28 -11.74 7.15
C GLY A 132 -4.71 -10.71 6.12
N TYR A 133 -3.79 -10.16 5.33
CA TYR A 133 -4.15 -9.34 4.16
C TYR A 133 -4.54 -10.24 2.99
N LYS A 134 -5.48 -9.77 2.18
CA LYS A 134 -5.68 -10.30 0.83
C LYS A 134 -4.69 -9.63 -0.09
N VAL A 135 -3.94 -10.40 -0.89
CA VAL A 135 -2.99 -9.84 -1.85
C VAL A 135 -3.45 -10.12 -3.28
N ILE A 136 -3.30 -9.12 -4.14
CA ILE A 136 -3.53 -9.24 -5.59
C ILE A 136 -2.24 -8.84 -6.28
N MET A 137 -1.63 -9.79 -6.97
CA MET A 137 -0.41 -9.54 -7.74
C MET A 137 -0.75 -9.06 -9.15
N LEU A 138 -0.11 -7.98 -9.62
CA LEU A 138 -0.21 -7.54 -11.01
C LEU A 138 0.31 -8.61 -11.98
N ARG A 139 1.43 -9.22 -11.62
CA ARG A 139 2.08 -10.31 -12.35
C ARG A 139 2.73 -11.31 -11.42
N THR A 140 2.73 -12.56 -11.82
CA THR A 140 3.39 -13.67 -11.11
C THR A 140 4.53 -14.28 -11.90
N THR A 141 4.70 -13.83 -13.16
CA THR A 141 5.75 -14.25 -14.08
C THR A 141 6.54 -13.03 -14.60
N ASN A 142 7.61 -13.28 -15.34
CA ASN A 142 8.40 -12.22 -15.97
C ASN A 142 7.77 -11.66 -17.24
N ASN A 143 6.77 -12.33 -17.79
CA ASN A 143 6.03 -11.87 -18.95
C ASN A 143 4.69 -11.27 -18.50
N CYS A 144 4.50 -9.96 -18.78
CA CYS A 144 3.27 -9.24 -18.48
C CYS A 144 3.12 -8.04 -19.43
N PRO A 145 2.68 -8.29 -20.70
CA PRO A 145 2.69 -7.31 -21.79
C PRO A 145 1.60 -6.24 -21.61
N LEU A 146 1.53 -5.64 -20.42
CA LEU A 146 0.63 -4.56 -20.10
C LEU A 146 1.38 -3.24 -20.03
N SER A 147 0.85 -2.21 -20.70
CA SER A 147 1.36 -0.84 -20.58
C SER A 147 1.18 -0.29 -19.16
N ASN A 148 1.89 0.79 -18.83
CA ASN A 148 1.72 1.42 -17.51
C ASN A 148 0.29 1.90 -17.26
N GLN A 149 -0.41 2.40 -18.28
CA GLN A 149 -1.83 2.75 -18.16
C GLN A 149 -2.71 1.53 -17.90
N GLN A 150 -2.47 0.41 -18.60
CA GLN A 150 -3.21 -0.84 -18.38
C GLN A 150 -2.96 -1.40 -16.98
N ARG A 151 -1.72 -1.33 -16.48
CA ARG A 151 -1.37 -1.70 -15.10
C ARG A 151 -2.12 -0.86 -14.08
N THR A 152 -2.17 0.46 -14.29
CA THR A 152 -2.93 1.39 -13.44
C THR A 152 -4.44 1.08 -13.49
N LYS A 153 -5.01 0.85 -14.68
CA LYS A 153 -6.42 0.45 -14.82
C LYS A 153 -6.72 -0.83 -14.05
N LYS A 154 -5.85 -1.85 -14.15
CA LYS A 154 -6.00 -3.08 -13.38
C LYS A 154 -5.96 -2.85 -11.87
N ALA A 155 -5.02 -2.02 -11.39
CA ALA A 155 -4.93 -1.68 -9.98
C ALA A 155 -6.21 -0.99 -9.49
N ASN A 156 -6.71 0.00 -10.23
CA ASN A 156 -7.94 0.72 -9.88
C ASN A 156 -9.17 -0.18 -9.89
N ALA A 157 -9.28 -1.09 -10.85
CA ALA A 157 -10.39 -2.04 -10.96
C ALA A 157 -10.34 -3.17 -9.92
N SER A 158 -9.20 -3.37 -9.23
CA SER A 158 -9.02 -4.46 -8.28
C SER A 158 -9.82 -4.31 -6.98
N GLY A 159 -10.30 -3.10 -6.66
CA GLY A 159 -10.94 -2.78 -5.39
C GLY A 159 -10.00 -2.86 -4.19
N ALA A 160 -8.68 -2.87 -4.40
CA ALA A 160 -7.71 -2.92 -3.33
C ALA A 160 -7.70 -1.64 -2.48
N ASP A 161 -7.51 -1.80 -1.18
CA ASP A 161 -7.38 -0.68 -0.24
C ASP A 161 -6.03 0.04 -0.39
N ILE A 162 -4.99 -0.67 -0.83
CA ILE A 162 -3.61 -0.20 -0.97
C ILE A 162 -3.03 -0.70 -2.29
N HIS A 163 -2.32 0.19 -3.00
CA HIS A 163 -1.51 -0.15 -4.17
C HIS A 163 -0.04 0.15 -3.88
N ILE A 164 0.83 -0.83 -4.06
CA ILE A 164 2.29 -0.72 -3.91
C ILE A 164 2.93 -1.14 -5.23
N CYS A 165 3.79 -0.28 -5.77
CA CYS A 165 4.66 -0.60 -6.90
C CYS A 165 6.09 -0.78 -6.41
N ILE A 166 6.74 -1.88 -6.81
CA ILE A 166 8.09 -2.24 -6.36
C ILE A 166 9.06 -2.07 -7.53
N HIS A 167 10.11 -1.30 -7.28
CA HIS A 167 11.18 -1.02 -8.22
C HIS A 167 12.55 -1.10 -7.54
N CYS A 168 13.60 -1.37 -8.32
CA CYS A 168 14.99 -1.16 -7.95
C CYS A 168 15.49 0.03 -8.79
N ASN A 169 15.62 1.19 -8.17
CA ASN A 169 16.04 2.38 -8.86
C ASN A 169 17.54 2.30 -9.25
N ALA A 170 17.94 3.08 -10.26
CA ALA A 170 19.34 3.27 -10.67
C ALA A 170 19.71 4.74 -10.54
N SER A 171 20.92 5.00 -10.05
CA SER A 171 21.50 6.34 -9.93
C SER A 171 23.02 6.25 -9.92
N GLY A 172 23.70 7.38 -9.73
CA GLY A 172 25.16 7.42 -9.56
C GLY A 172 25.64 6.58 -8.38
N ALA A 173 26.93 6.23 -8.37
CA ALA A 173 27.53 5.31 -7.39
C ALA A 173 27.39 5.76 -5.93
N SER A 174 27.27 7.06 -5.67
CA SER A 174 27.06 7.64 -4.34
C SER A 174 25.65 7.54 -3.81
N ALA A 175 24.65 7.33 -4.68
CA ALA A 175 23.24 7.24 -4.27
C ALA A 175 22.94 5.87 -3.65
N GLN A 176 22.58 5.88 -2.39
CA GLN A 176 22.29 4.66 -1.62
C GLN A 176 21.07 4.88 -0.72
N GLY A 177 20.29 3.84 -0.54
CA GLY A 177 19.15 3.83 0.36
C GLY A 177 17.81 3.59 -0.34
N PRO A 178 16.74 3.44 0.44
CA PRO A 178 15.39 3.31 -0.10
C PRO A 178 14.84 4.66 -0.56
N LEU A 179 14.00 4.61 -1.57
CA LEU A 179 13.22 5.73 -2.09
C LEU A 179 11.75 5.34 -2.12
N VAL A 180 10.87 6.26 -1.74
CA VAL A 180 9.43 6.07 -1.87
C VAL A 180 8.81 7.22 -2.67
N CYS A 181 8.14 6.89 -3.77
CA CYS A 181 7.38 7.84 -4.57
C CYS A 181 5.91 7.83 -4.14
N VAL A 182 5.38 9.00 -3.83
CA VAL A 182 3.97 9.22 -3.51
C VAL A 182 3.40 10.33 -4.40
N PRO A 183 2.06 10.46 -4.55
CA PRO A 183 1.50 11.57 -5.32
C PRO A 183 2.04 12.92 -4.85
N GLY A 184 2.52 13.76 -5.76
CA GLY A 184 3.06 15.08 -5.47
C GLY A 184 1.97 16.13 -5.15
N SER A 185 0.73 15.89 -5.59
CA SER A 185 -0.40 16.76 -5.30
C SER A 185 -1.71 15.97 -5.20
N SER A 186 -2.72 16.57 -4.59
CA SER A 186 -4.06 16.00 -4.51
C SER A 186 -4.90 16.17 -5.79
N ARG A 187 -4.40 16.91 -6.78
CA ARG A 187 -5.16 17.27 -8.00
C ARG A 187 -5.73 16.06 -8.75
N TYR A 188 -4.93 14.97 -8.87
CA TYR A 188 -5.33 13.79 -9.64
C TYR A 188 -5.87 12.64 -8.79
N VAL A 189 -5.62 12.64 -7.50
CA VAL A 189 -5.96 11.51 -6.61
C VAL A 189 -6.93 11.90 -5.50
N GLY A 190 -7.22 13.20 -5.33
CA GLY A 190 -8.02 13.72 -4.23
C GLY A 190 -7.28 13.76 -2.89
N LYS A 191 -7.72 14.64 -1.99
CA LYS A 191 -7.05 14.90 -0.68
C LYS A 191 -6.91 13.65 0.18
N LYS A 192 -7.92 12.79 0.22
CA LYS A 192 -7.92 11.57 1.05
C LYS A 192 -6.82 10.61 0.62
N ILE A 193 -6.74 10.29 -0.67
CA ILE A 193 -5.71 9.38 -1.21
C ILE A 193 -4.33 10.00 -1.07
N PHE A 194 -4.18 11.29 -1.39
CA PHE A 194 -2.93 12.04 -1.24
C PHE A 194 -2.37 11.92 0.20
N ASN A 195 -3.16 12.27 1.20
CA ASN A 195 -2.73 12.23 2.60
C ASN A 195 -2.42 10.81 3.08
N SER A 196 -3.26 9.84 2.70
CA SER A 196 -3.05 8.43 3.06
C SER A 196 -1.79 7.86 2.42
N SER A 197 -1.51 8.19 1.15
CA SER A 197 -0.31 7.77 0.44
C SER A 197 0.95 8.34 1.06
N ARG A 198 0.96 9.63 1.44
CA ARG A 198 2.09 10.25 2.14
C ARG A 198 2.37 9.58 3.48
N LYS A 199 1.33 9.33 4.28
CA LYS A 199 1.47 8.64 5.56
C LYS A 199 2.04 7.22 5.39
N LEU A 200 1.48 6.45 4.46
CA LEU A 200 1.98 5.10 4.16
C LEU A 200 3.43 5.16 3.64
N GLY A 201 3.72 6.09 2.73
CA GLY A 201 5.05 6.28 2.17
C GLY A 201 6.09 6.58 3.25
N SER A 202 5.81 7.49 4.19
CA SER A 202 6.71 7.79 5.29
C SER A 202 6.95 6.58 6.19
N CYS A 203 5.91 5.80 6.51
CA CYS A 203 6.05 4.57 7.30
C CYS A 203 6.91 3.53 6.59
N LEU A 204 6.67 3.30 5.28
CA LEU A 204 7.45 2.37 4.49
C LEU A 204 8.92 2.81 4.39
N LEU A 205 9.16 4.09 4.07
CA LEU A 205 10.49 4.65 3.92
C LEU A 205 11.32 4.47 5.21
N SER A 206 10.77 4.90 6.35
CA SER A 206 11.44 4.79 7.65
C SER A 206 11.71 3.32 8.02
N SER A 207 10.75 2.45 7.77
CA SER A 207 10.87 1.03 8.12
C SER A 207 11.92 0.32 7.25
N VAL A 208 11.93 0.58 5.94
CA VAL A 208 12.91 -0.01 5.02
C VAL A 208 14.30 0.55 5.29
N ALA A 209 14.44 1.88 5.49
CA ALA A 209 15.71 2.51 5.82
C ALA A 209 16.32 1.91 7.09
N LYS A 210 15.53 1.74 8.14
CA LYS A 210 15.96 1.10 9.39
C LYS A 210 16.41 -0.35 9.16
N ALA A 211 15.65 -1.13 8.38
CA ALA A 211 15.95 -2.53 8.14
C ALA A 211 17.22 -2.75 7.30
N VAL A 212 17.51 -1.86 6.37
CA VAL A 212 18.72 -1.93 5.54
C VAL A 212 19.89 -1.11 6.10
N ASN A 213 19.68 -0.43 7.23
CA ASN A 213 20.66 0.47 7.88
C ASN A 213 21.25 1.48 6.88
N LYS A 214 20.39 2.13 6.11
CA LYS A 214 20.75 3.10 5.08
C LYS A 214 19.91 4.37 5.23
N ARG A 215 20.43 5.49 4.69
CA ARG A 215 19.68 6.75 4.61
C ARG A 215 18.44 6.57 3.72
N SER A 216 17.36 7.26 4.10
CA SER A 216 16.14 7.32 3.31
C SER A 216 16.12 8.56 2.42
N HIS A 217 15.54 8.47 1.25
CA HIS A 217 15.38 9.54 0.28
C HIS A 217 13.92 9.70 -0.16
#